data_262cb006983d0a181e8a51a0d449f02e
#
_entry.id   262cb006983d0a181e8a51a0d449f02e
#
_cell.length_a   1.000
_cell.length_b   1.000
_cell.length_c   1.000
_cell.angle_alpha   90.00
_cell.angle_beta   90.00
_cell.angle_gamma   90.00
#
_symmetry.space_group_name_H-M   'P 1'
#
loop_
_entity.id
_entity.type
_entity.pdbx_description
1 polymer ?
#
loop_
_entity_poly.entity_id
_entity_poly.type
_entity_poly.pdbx_seq_one_letter_code
_entity_poly.pdbx_strand_id
1 'polypeptide(L)'
;MRLAPDLIAHNGRVITIDASARIADAFAIKDGRFIAVGGGPALLAAADAQTTIIDLKGRAVVPGLIDGHAHLDREGLREVYPSLAGAASIDDILQRIEALVRTSKPGAWIVTMPIGEPPSYWNMPAGLAEKRWPTRYDLDKVSPNNPVFIRPVWGFWRHDFSPLVSIANTRALEIAGIDRNTEPPVPAITIERDASGEPTGVFAERTLQPIVELTLMRCIGGFTHEDRLQGLRRSIEVYHATGTTSVYEGHGVAPEVLAAYQQLHARGELTMRSDLVFSPSWSLVPDVPIATMLDRWAGWIAGRGLGDDMLRMAGMFCEVTANAEENRLRASAHPYTGWAGFHYDQQLPPDRLIEAMVACARNDIRVVTLTMEMMPHIEAANRIEPIRDKRWVLSHIGIMNDDQIARVRDLGLVTSTNSNRYIYRSGSNFLKQVGEARADEIMPMAKLRDAGIKVSLATDNVPTSLFHPVWQAVARKDRDTGAVIAPEQRVSRMDALRNATIDGAYLSMNEANKGSIEVGKLGDFAVLSADPLSCAEDDLKDLSAEITVVGGHVVYRQTA
;
A
#
# COMPACT_ATOMS: atom_id res chain seq x y z
N MET A 1 -29.64 25.86 15.45
CA MET A 1 -28.88 24.61 15.28
C MET A 1 -29.89 23.49 14.98
N ARG A 2 -29.76 22.79 13.86
CA ARG A 2 -30.64 21.66 13.51
C ARG A 2 -30.34 20.48 14.43
N LEU A 3 -31.35 19.89 15.07
CA LEU A 3 -31.16 18.76 16.01
C LEU A 3 -31.31 17.40 15.35
N ALA A 4 -32.02 17.31 14.22
CA ALA A 4 -32.21 16.07 13.48
C ALA A 4 -30.90 15.51 12.93
N PRO A 5 -30.74 14.17 12.80
CA PRO A 5 -29.60 13.53 12.18
C PRO A 5 -29.39 13.97 10.73
N ASP A 6 -28.15 13.97 10.27
CA ASP A 6 -27.84 14.21 8.86
C ASP A 6 -28.03 12.94 8.02
N LEU A 7 -27.74 11.76 8.61
CA LEU A 7 -27.92 10.46 7.99
C LEU A 7 -28.46 9.45 9.01
N ILE A 8 -29.44 8.65 8.58
CA ILE A 8 -29.92 7.46 9.31
C ILE A 8 -29.79 6.26 8.38
N ALA A 9 -29.09 5.20 8.85
CA ALA A 9 -29.11 3.90 8.21
C ALA A 9 -29.91 2.93 9.11
N HIS A 10 -30.85 2.20 8.52
CA HIS A 10 -31.75 1.31 9.27
C HIS A 10 -32.06 0.02 8.51
N ASN A 11 -32.72 -0.93 9.21
CA ASN A 11 -33.14 -2.20 8.63
C ASN A 11 -31.93 -2.99 8.07
N GLY A 12 -30.84 -3.05 8.85
CA GLY A 12 -29.60 -3.73 8.46
C GLY A 12 -29.07 -4.69 9.52
N ARG A 13 -27.95 -5.28 9.20
CA ARG A 13 -27.13 -6.08 10.11
C ARG A 13 -25.82 -5.33 10.38
N VAL A 14 -25.84 -4.45 11.37
CA VAL A 14 -24.72 -3.55 11.69
C VAL A 14 -23.74 -4.26 12.62
N ILE A 15 -22.59 -4.67 12.12
CA ILE A 15 -21.48 -5.29 12.84
C ILE A 15 -20.66 -4.16 13.46
N THR A 16 -20.89 -3.84 14.73
CA THR A 16 -20.36 -2.60 15.32
C THR A 16 -18.86 -2.60 15.57
N ILE A 17 -18.25 -3.78 15.73
CA ILE A 17 -16.83 -3.94 16.14
C ILE A 17 -16.55 -3.25 17.49
N ASP A 18 -17.54 -2.96 18.30
CA ASP A 18 -17.35 -2.47 19.65
C ASP A 18 -16.75 -3.57 20.56
N ALA A 19 -16.43 -3.24 21.82
CA ALA A 19 -15.82 -4.17 22.74
C ALA A 19 -16.67 -5.44 22.99
N SER A 20 -18.00 -5.31 22.87
CA SER A 20 -18.97 -6.42 23.07
C SER A 20 -19.32 -7.18 21.79
N ALA A 21 -18.75 -6.79 20.63
CA ALA A 21 -19.05 -7.35 19.31
C ALA A 21 -20.57 -7.35 19.00
N ARG A 22 -21.26 -6.29 19.40
CA ARG A 22 -22.71 -6.15 19.23
C ARG A 22 -23.11 -6.10 17.76
N ILE A 23 -24.26 -6.69 17.43
CA ILE A 23 -24.94 -6.52 16.16
C ILE A 23 -26.15 -5.59 16.40
N ALA A 24 -26.20 -4.46 15.71
CA ALA A 24 -27.30 -3.52 15.74
C ALA A 24 -28.14 -3.58 14.46
N ASP A 25 -29.29 -2.91 14.45
CA ASP A 25 -30.22 -2.85 13.32
C ASP A 25 -30.16 -1.50 12.57
N ALA A 26 -29.60 -0.46 13.24
CA ALA A 26 -29.61 0.91 12.75
C ALA A 26 -28.52 1.75 13.43
N PHE A 27 -28.27 2.93 12.87
CA PHE A 27 -27.50 4.01 13.50
C PHE A 27 -27.87 5.37 12.88
N ALA A 28 -27.49 6.44 13.58
CA ALA A 28 -27.66 7.81 13.10
C ALA A 28 -26.34 8.58 13.19
N ILE A 29 -26.09 9.45 12.20
CA ILE A 29 -24.92 10.31 12.09
C ILE A 29 -25.38 11.78 12.11
N LYS A 30 -24.63 12.62 12.84
CA LYS A 30 -24.76 14.06 12.89
C LYS A 30 -23.38 14.69 12.89
N ASP A 31 -23.18 15.73 12.07
CA ASP A 31 -21.91 16.46 12.00
C ASP A 31 -20.70 15.51 11.84
N GLY A 32 -20.87 14.50 10.97
CA GLY A 32 -19.83 13.52 10.64
C GLY A 32 -19.55 12.45 11.70
N ARG A 33 -20.36 12.35 12.79
CA ARG A 33 -20.15 11.40 13.88
C ARG A 33 -21.39 10.57 14.17
N PHE A 34 -21.20 9.34 14.62
CA PHE A 34 -22.28 8.51 15.14
C PHE A 34 -22.86 9.16 16.40
N ILE A 35 -24.17 9.40 16.43
CA ILE A 35 -24.88 9.96 17.59
C ILE A 35 -25.80 8.93 18.26
N ALA A 36 -26.13 7.85 17.56
CA ALA A 36 -26.92 6.75 18.11
C ALA A 36 -26.61 5.45 17.35
N VAL A 37 -26.73 4.30 18.03
CA VAL A 37 -26.53 2.96 17.45
C VAL A 37 -27.60 2.01 18.00
N GLY A 38 -28.40 1.41 17.11
CA GLY A 38 -29.60 0.61 17.40
C GLY A 38 -30.87 1.46 17.46
N GLY A 39 -32.02 0.79 17.55
CA GLY A 39 -33.32 1.46 17.72
C GLY A 39 -33.88 2.11 16.46
N GLY A 40 -33.84 1.44 15.32
CA GLY A 40 -34.27 1.95 14.02
C GLY A 40 -35.58 2.76 13.99
N PRO A 41 -36.68 2.28 14.58
CA PRO A 41 -37.94 3.04 14.62
C PRO A 41 -37.83 4.40 15.32
N ALA A 42 -37.10 4.46 16.44
CA ALA A 42 -36.89 5.72 17.17
C ALA A 42 -36.03 6.71 16.40
N LEU A 43 -34.99 6.19 15.69
CA LEU A 43 -34.15 7.03 14.84
C LEU A 43 -34.92 7.62 13.66
N LEU A 44 -35.75 6.83 13.00
CA LEU A 44 -36.58 7.28 11.89
C LEU A 44 -37.58 8.38 12.34
N ALA A 45 -38.12 8.28 13.57
CA ALA A 45 -38.99 9.31 14.13
C ALA A 45 -38.25 10.64 14.41
N ALA A 46 -36.93 10.62 14.53
CA ALA A 46 -36.10 11.81 14.72
C ALA A 46 -35.65 12.47 13.40
N ALA A 47 -35.97 11.86 12.25
CA ALA A 47 -35.63 12.39 10.92
C ALA A 47 -36.44 13.65 10.59
N ASP A 48 -35.85 14.54 9.81
CA ASP A 48 -36.55 15.66 9.15
C ASP A 48 -36.37 15.58 7.62
N ALA A 49 -36.90 16.56 6.90
CA ALA A 49 -36.88 16.62 5.44
C ALA A 49 -35.47 16.69 4.83
N GLN A 50 -34.43 16.99 5.61
CA GLN A 50 -33.02 17.08 5.17
C GLN A 50 -32.23 15.85 5.59
N THR A 51 -32.80 14.93 6.38
CA THR A 51 -32.14 13.70 6.80
C THR A 51 -32.03 12.73 5.64
N THR A 52 -30.81 12.32 5.31
CA THR A 52 -30.55 11.22 4.37
C THR A 52 -30.93 9.90 5.03
N ILE A 53 -31.85 9.14 4.45
CA ILE A 53 -32.27 7.84 4.96
C ILE A 53 -31.74 6.75 4.02
N ILE A 54 -31.01 5.78 4.57
CA ILE A 54 -30.50 4.59 3.87
C ILE A 54 -31.22 3.36 4.42
N ASP A 55 -32.13 2.79 3.63
CA ASP A 55 -32.66 1.45 3.90
C ASP A 55 -31.64 0.40 3.52
N LEU A 56 -31.09 -0.27 4.52
CA LEU A 56 -30.05 -1.30 4.35
C LEU A 56 -30.61 -2.62 3.81
N LYS A 57 -31.92 -2.83 3.84
CA LYS A 57 -32.61 -4.04 3.30
C LYS A 57 -31.99 -5.35 3.79
N GLY A 58 -31.64 -5.42 5.08
CA GLY A 58 -31.03 -6.58 5.72
C GLY A 58 -29.53 -6.76 5.45
N ARG A 59 -28.88 -5.87 4.68
CA ARG A 59 -27.45 -5.98 4.33
C ARG A 59 -26.55 -5.80 5.55
N ALA A 60 -25.37 -6.41 5.44
CA ALA A 60 -24.32 -6.24 6.44
C ALA A 60 -23.64 -4.88 6.30
N VAL A 61 -23.37 -4.28 7.45
CA VAL A 61 -22.60 -3.04 7.58
C VAL A 61 -21.45 -3.27 8.53
N VAL A 62 -20.27 -2.80 8.15
CA VAL A 62 -19.08 -2.78 8.99
C VAL A 62 -18.58 -1.34 9.16
N PRO A 63 -17.81 -1.02 10.21
CA PRO A 63 -17.03 0.22 10.24
C PRO A 63 -16.20 0.35 8.97
N GLY A 64 -15.92 1.56 8.55
CA GLY A 64 -15.00 1.77 7.43
C GLY A 64 -13.70 1.01 7.65
N LEU A 65 -13.28 0.24 6.63
CA LEU A 65 -12.05 -0.55 6.70
C LEU A 65 -10.82 0.37 6.74
N ILE A 66 -9.78 -0.06 7.44
CA ILE A 66 -8.54 0.69 7.66
C ILE A 66 -7.36 -0.16 7.20
N ASP A 67 -6.73 0.25 6.11
CA ASP A 67 -5.55 -0.44 5.58
C ASP A 67 -4.29 -0.02 6.36
N GLY A 68 -3.68 -0.97 7.07
CA GLY A 68 -2.52 -0.72 7.93
C GLY A 68 -1.18 -0.60 7.21
N HIS A 69 -1.14 -0.79 5.89
CA HIS A 69 0.03 -0.58 5.04
C HIS A 69 -0.42 -0.51 3.58
N ALA A 70 -0.91 0.65 3.22
CA ALA A 70 -1.37 0.95 1.87
C ALA A 70 -0.31 1.69 1.06
N HIS A 71 -0.56 1.76 -0.23
CA HIS A 71 0.17 2.59 -1.17
C HIS A 71 -0.82 3.32 -2.09
N LEU A 72 -1.61 4.20 -1.46
CA LEU A 72 -2.62 4.99 -2.17
C LEU A 72 -1.98 5.89 -3.22
N ASP A 73 -0.77 6.39 -2.92
CA ASP A 73 0.01 7.26 -3.79
C ASP A 73 0.38 6.65 -5.15
N ARG A 74 0.34 5.33 -5.27
CA ARG A 74 0.80 4.63 -6.48
C ARG A 74 -0.21 3.70 -7.14
N GLU A 75 -1.28 3.30 -6.46
CA GLU A 75 -2.26 2.38 -7.03
C GLU A 75 -2.84 2.91 -8.35
N GLY A 76 -3.33 4.14 -8.35
CA GLY A 76 -3.91 4.75 -9.55
C GLY A 76 -2.89 5.20 -10.58
N LEU A 77 -1.58 5.24 -10.24
CA LEU A 77 -0.54 5.52 -11.23
C LEU A 77 -0.49 4.47 -12.34
N ARG A 78 -1.01 3.26 -12.10
CA ARG A 78 -1.15 2.22 -13.12
C ARG A 78 -2.03 2.62 -14.30
N GLU A 79 -2.88 3.63 -14.13
CA GLU A 79 -3.83 4.07 -15.15
C GLU A 79 -3.46 5.44 -15.75
N VAL A 80 -2.37 6.06 -15.28
CA VAL A 80 -1.91 7.37 -15.77
C VAL A 80 -1.33 7.29 -17.17
N TYR A 81 -0.61 6.22 -17.46
CA TYR A 81 -0.07 5.94 -18.79
C TYR A 81 -0.87 4.85 -19.51
N PRO A 82 -0.83 4.79 -20.87
CA PRO A 82 -1.52 3.78 -21.65
C PRO A 82 -1.19 2.35 -21.20
N SER A 83 -2.22 1.54 -20.98
CA SER A 83 -2.10 0.17 -20.51
C SER A 83 -1.73 -0.80 -21.64
N LEU A 84 -0.86 -1.77 -21.32
CA LEU A 84 -0.59 -2.94 -22.17
C LEU A 84 -1.22 -4.23 -21.60
N ALA A 85 -2.11 -4.11 -20.61
CA ALA A 85 -2.85 -5.23 -20.04
C ALA A 85 -3.69 -5.95 -21.13
N GLY A 86 -3.78 -7.28 -21.09
CA GLY A 86 -4.51 -8.07 -22.08
C GLY A 86 -3.78 -8.29 -23.42
N ALA A 87 -2.54 -7.80 -23.58
CA ALA A 87 -1.75 -8.14 -24.77
C ALA A 87 -1.34 -9.63 -24.72
N ALA A 88 -1.74 -10.40 -25.72
CA ALA A 88 -1.44 -11.83 -25.84
C ALA A 88 -0.26 -12.13 -26.78
N SER A 89 0.22 -11.14 -27.52
CA SER A 89 1.33 -11.26 -28.46
C SER A 89 2.14 -9.97 -28.56
N ILE A 90 3.35 -10.06 -29.13
CA ILE A 90 4.13 -8.86 -29.48
C ILE A 90 3.36 -8.01 -30.51
N ASP A 91 2.64 -8.62 -31.43
CA ASP A 91 1.83 -7.89 -32.41
C ASP A 91 0.73 -7.05 -31.75
N ASP A 92 0.03 -7.57 -30.72
CA ASP A 92 -0.93 -6.77 -29.93
C ASP A 92 -0.28 -5.56 -29.27
N ILE A 93 0.94 -5.73 -28.75
CA ILE A 93 1.72 -4.64 -28.15
C ILE A 93 2.07 -3.59 -29.21
N LEU A 94 2.53 -4.03 -30.38
CA LEU A 94 2.90 -3.15 -31.48
C LEU A 94 1.69 -2.36 -32.01
N GLN A 95 0.53 -2.98 -32.16
CA GLN A 95 -0.71 -2.30 -32.57
C GLN A 95 -1.11 -1.20 -31.60
N ARG A 96 -0.99 -1.41 -30.28
CA ARG A 96 -1.28 -0.39 -29.26
C ARG A 96 -0.27 0.76 -29.33
N ILE A 97 1.02 0.45 -29.46
CA ILE A 97 2.07 1.47 -29.59
C ILE A 97 1.88 2.27 -30.89
N GLU A 98 1.56 1.62 -32.02
CA GLU A 98 1.28 2.29 -33.28
C GLU A 98 0.09 3.26 -33.17
N ALA A 99 -0.96 2.86 -32.45
CA ALA A 99 -2.11 3.74 -32.20
C ALA A 99 -1.71 5.00 -31.41
N LEU A 100 -0.82 4.85 -30.42
CA LEU A 100 -0.27 5.99 -29.67
C LEU A 100 0.61 6.88 -30.56
N VAL A 101 1.45 6.30 -31.39
CA VAL A 101 2.31 7.05 -32.33
C VAL A 101 1.47 7.89 -33.27
N ARG A 102 0.38 7.34 -33.83
CA ARG A 102 -0.52 8.05 -34.77
C ARG A 102 -1.14 9.31 -34.16
N THR A 103 -1.33 9.36 -32.85
CA THR A 103 -1.93 10.49 -32.13
C THR A 103 -0.89 11.43 -31.52
N SER A 104 0.38 11.05 -31.56
CA SER A 104 1.48 11.81 -30.95
C SER A 104 2.25 12.63 -32.00
N LYS A 105 2.87 13.73 -31.55
CA LYS A 105 3.79 14.49 -32.40
C LYS A 105 5.06 13.68 -32.66
N PRO A 106 5.67 13.77 -33.85
CA PRO A 106 6.98 13.17 -34.10
C PRO A 106 8.01 13.62 -33.05
N GLY A 107 8.80 12.67 -32.54
CA GLY A 107 9.78 12.90 -31.50
C GLY A 107 9.22 12.96 -30.06
N ALA A 108 7.90 12.95 -29.88
CA ALA A 108 7.31 12.85 -28.54
C ALA A 108 7.51 11.45 -27.97
N TRP A 109 7.78 11.36 -26.67
CA TRP A 109 7.88 10.11 -25.96
C TRP A 109 6.56 9.34 -25.94
N ILE A 110 6.63 8.05 -26.20
CA ILE A 110 5.56 7.07 -25.97
C ILE A 110 5.95 6.25 -24.76
N VAL A 111 5.36 6.56 -23.62
CA VAL A 111 5.57 5.82 -22.38
C VAL A 111 4.33 5.01 -22.07
N THR A 112 4.48 3.72 -21.79
CA THR A 112 3.35 2.83 -21.46
C THR A 112 3.55 2.18 -20.10
N MET A 113 2.46 1.60 -19.59
CA MET A 113 2.48 0.73 -18.42
C MET A 113 3.16 -0.62 -18.74
N PRO A 114 3.48 -1.44 -17.73
CA PRO A 114 4.10 -2.75 -17.93
C PRO A 114 3.24 -3.69 -18.80
N ILE A 115 3.91 -4.67 -19.42
CA ILE A 115 3.24 -5.78 -20.13
C ILE A 115 2.74 -6.77 -19.09
N GLY A 116 1.48 -7.20 -19.22
CA GLY A 116 0.82 -8.20 -18.37
C GLY A 116 -0.38 -7.66 -17.62
N GLU A 117 -1.06 -8.54 -16.89
CA GLU A 117 -2.30 -8.23 -16.18
C GLU A 117 -2.04 -7.72 -14.75
N PRO A 118 -2.57 -6.54 -14.36
CA PRO A 118 -2.57 -6.14 -12.98
C PRO A 118 -3.47 -7.10 -12.14
N PRO A 119 -3.27 -7.21 -10.83
CA PRO A 119 -2.26 -6.50 -10.04
C PRO A 119 -0.88 -7.16 -10.02
N SER A 120 -0.73 -8.38 -10.50
CA SER A 120 0.46 -9.21 -10.27
C SER A 120 1.41 -9.30 -11.45
N TYR A 121 0.98 -8.95 -12.68
CA TYR A 121 1.78 -8.98 -13.91
C TYR A 121 2.57 -10.29 -14.12
N TRP A 122 2.02 -11.39 -13.64
CA TRP A 122 2.67 -12.70 -13.67
C TRP A 122 2.54 -13.36 -15.05
N ASN A 123 3.30 -14.46 -15.22
CA ASN A 123 3.33 -15.24 -16.46
C ASN A 123 3.89 -14.46 -17.66
N MET A 124 4.69 -13.43 -17.45
CA MET A 124 5.38 -12.69 -18.52
C MET A 124 6.87 -13.03 -18.54
N PRO A 125 7.48 -13.24 -19.72
CA PRO A 125 6.91 -13.16 -21.06
C PRO A 125 6.25 -14.48 -21.55
N ALA A 126 6.17 -15.53 -20.72
CA ALA A 126 5.67 -16.85 -21.14
C ALA A 126 4.20 -16.82 -21.64
N GLY A 127 3.41 -15.84 -21.18
CA GLY A 127 2.03 -15.62 -21.61
C GLY A 127 1.90 -15.00 -23.00
N LEU A 128 2.96 -14.43 -23.57
CA LEU A 128 2.95 -13.96 -24.95
C LEU A 128 3.10 -15.12 -25.93
N ALA A 129 2.49 -15.03 -27.10
CA ALA A 129 2.57 -16.06 -28.13
C ALA A 129 4.02 -16.40 -28.52
N GLU A 130 4.89 -15.37 -28.57
CA GLU A 130 6.31 -15.51 -28.89
C GLU A 130 7.18 -15.96 -27.70
N LYS A 131 6.63 -16.00 -26.48
CA LYS A 131 7.30 -16.39 -25.24
C LYS A 131 8.61 -15.64 -24.95
N ARG A 132 8.72 -14.42 -25.47
CA ARG A 132 9.83 -13.51 -25.27
C ARG A 132 9.33 -12.07 -25.09
N TRP A 133 10.16 -11.23 -24.56
CA TRP A 133 9.91 -9.78 -24.53
C TRP A 133 10.02 -9.19 -25.95
N PRO A 134 9.27 -8.12 -26.29
CA PRO A 134 9.56 -7.33 -27.48
C PRO A 134 10.92 -6.66 -27.33
N THR A 135 11.61 -6.48 -28.45
CA THR A 135 12.91 -5.81 -28.52
C THR A 135 12.78 -4.46 -29.23
N ARG A 136 13.86 -3.67 -29.23
CA ARG A 136 13.90 -2.45 -30.04
C ARG A 136 13.55 -2.71 -31.51
N TYR A 137 13.99 -3.84 -32.05
CA TYR A 137 13.74 -4.22 -33.45
C TYR A 137 12.25 -4.50 -33.74
N ASP A 138 11.49 -4.92 -32.74
CA ASP A 138 10.04 -5.05 -32.88
C ASP A 138 9.38 -3.65 -32.82
N LEU A 139 9.75 -2.84 -31.82
CA LEU A 139 9.16 -1.52 -31.57
C LEU A 139 9.46 -0.52 -32.70
N ASP A 140 10.65 -0.59 -33.31
CA ASP A 140 11.07 0.31 -34.39
C ASP A 140 10.19 0.16 -35.66
N LYS A 141 9.56 -1.02 -35.86
CA LYS A 141 8.65 -1.26 -36.99
C LYS A 141 7.46 -0.30 -36.99
N VAL A 142 6.98 0.09 -35.80
CA VAL A 142 5.78 0.91 -35.62
C VAL A 142 6.08 2.29 -35.06
N SER A 143 7.29 2.52 -34.55
CA SER A 143 7.71 3.79 -33.93
C SER A 143 9.12 4.22 -34.33
N PRO A 144 9.38 4.46 -35.64
CA PRO A 144 10.74 4.83 -36.09
C PRO A 144 11.17 6.25 -35.65
N ASN A 145 10.23 7.15 -35.40
CA ASN A 145 10.49 8.57 -35.14
C ASN A 145 10.19 8.99 -33.69
N ASN A 146 9.49 8.16 -32.92
CA ASN A 146 9.13 8.45 -31.54
C ASN A 146 9.91 7.54 -30.59
N PRO A 147 10.53 8.07 -29.53
CA PRO A 147 11.12 7.23 -28.50
C PRO A 147 10.00 6.49 -27.73
N VAL A 148 10.18 5.18 -27.56
CA VAL A 148 9.25 4.30 -26.82
C VAL A 148 9.92 3.77 -25.58
N PHE A 149 9.23 3.82 -24.45
CA PHE A 149 9.63 3.17 -23.22
C PHE A 149 8.44 2.46 -22.57
N ILE A 150 8.55 1.15 -22.41
CA ILE A 150 7.61 0.33 -21.65
C ILE A 150 8.16 0.24 -20.23
N ARG A 151 7.43 0.78 -19.25
CA ARG A 151 7.85 0.79 -17.85
C ARG A 151 7.93 -0.62 -17.27
N PRO A 152 8.82 -0.85 -16.30
CA PRO A 152 8.84 -2.09 -15.54
C PRO A 152 7.66 -2.16 -14.57
N VAL A 153 7.28 -3.36 -14.15
CA VAL A 153 6.35 -3.54 -13.04
C VAL A 153 6.99 -3.07 -11.73
N TRP A 154 6.19 -2.51 -10.83
CA TRP A 154 6.63 -2.25 -9.46
C TRP A 154 6.94 -3.59 -8.76
N GLY A 155 8.09 -3.68 -8.08
CA GLY A 155 8.62 -4.95 -7.57
C GLY A 155 7.68 -5.74 -6.65
N PHE A 156 6.81 -5.07 -5.89
CA PHE A 156 5.83 -5.73 -5.03
C PHE A 156 4.63 -6.32 -5.78
N TRP A 157 4.35 -5.83 -6.98
CA TRP A 157 3.26 -6.38 -7.82
C TRP A 157 3.68 -7.61 -8.59
N ARG A 158 4.99 -7.79 -8.82
CA ARG A 158 5.48 -8.96 -9.56
C ARG A 158 5.16 -10.25 -8.84
N HIS A 159 4.97 -11.29 -9.63
CA HIS A 159 4.92 -12.66 -9.15
C HIS A 159 6.35 -13.20 -9.01
N ASP A 160 6.67 -13.81 -7.88
CA ASP A 160 7.96 -14.43 -7.59
C ASP A 160 9.18 -13.45 -7.60
N PHE A 161 10.37 -14.00 -7.73
CA PHE A 161 11.64 -13.27 -7.82
C PHE A 161 12.08 -13.02 -9.27
N SER A 162 11.13 -12.99 -10.22
CA SER A 162 11.42 -12.66 -11.61
C SER A 162 11.99 -11.24 -11.70
N PRO A 163 12.91 -10.95 -12.63
CA PRO A 163 13.44 -9.61 -12.79
C PRO A 163 12.34 -8.62 -13.20
N LEU A 164 12.48 -7.37 -12.80
CA LEU A 164 11.72 -6.26 -13.35
C LEU A 164 12.24 -5.99 -14.76
N VAL A 165 11.36 -5.90 -15.74
CA VAL A 165 11.77 -5.71 -17.14
C VAL A 165 11.18 -4.43 -17.69
N SER A 166 12.04 -3.58 -18.22
CA SER A 166 11.69 -2.40 -19.02
C SER A 166 12.23 -2.54 -20.42
N ILE A 167 11.58 -1.87 -21.39
CA ILE A 167 11.90 -2.04 -22.81
C ILE A 167 11.91 -0.69 -23.50
N ALA A 168 12.95 -0.45 -24.29
CA ALA A 168 13.14 0.78 -25.07
C ALA A 168 13.34 0.47 -26.55
N ASN A 169 12.85 1.36 -27.44
CA ASN A 169 13.17 1.28 -28.85
C ASN A 169 14.51 1.96 -29.17
N THR A 170 14.99 1.86 -30.42
CA THR A 170 16.28 2.44 -30.84
C THR A 170 16.33 3.94 -30.57
N ARG A 171 15.26 4.68 -30.88
CA ARG A 171 15.23 6.13 -30.65
C ARG A 171 15.35 6.51 -29.17
N ALA A 172 14.77 5.74 -28.27
CA ALA A 172 14.90 5.93 -26.83
C ALA A 172 16.32 5.64 -26.34
N LEU A 173 16.96 4.56 -26.85
CA LEU A 173 18.36 4.24 -26.53
C LEU A 173 19.32 5.34 -27.00
N GLU A 174 19.13 5.88 -28.21
CA GLU A 174 19.92 7.01 -28.72
C GLU A 174 19.84 8.24 -27.80
N ILE A 175 18.63 8.62 -27.38
CA ILE A 175 18.41 9.75 -26.48
C ILE A 175 19.06 9.50 -25.11
N ALA A 176 19.02 8.28 -24.62
CA ALA A 176 19.63 7.87 -23.36
C ALA A 176 21.17 7.74 -23.46
N GLY A 177 21.75 7.74 -24.66
CA GLY A 177 23.18 7.51 -24.89
C GLY A 177 23.61 6.07 -24.61
N ILE A 178 22.71 5.10 -24.81
CA ILE A 178 22.96 3.68 -24.53
C ILE A 178 23.40 2.98 -25.82
N ASP A 179 24.60 2.41 -25.79
CA ASP A 179 25.24 1.70 -26.91
C ASP A 179 25.87 0.37 -26.46
N ARG A 180 26.65 -0.24 -27.38
CA ARG A 180 27.37 -1.49 -27.10
C ARG A 180 28.41 -1.41 -25.98
N ASN A 181 28.86 -0.20 -25.64
CA ASN A 181 29.89 0.03 -24.63
C ASN A 181 29.29 0.42 -23.27
N THR A 182 27.98 0.63 -23.21
CA THR A 182 27.30 1.01 -21.98
C THR A 182 27.29 -0.14 -21.00
N GLU A 183 27.89 0.05 -19.83
CA GLU A 183 27.87 -0.94 -18.75
C GLU A 183 26.68 -0.71 -17.80
N PRO A 184 26.10 -1.80 -17.25
CA PRO A 184 25.08 -1.64 -16.23
C PRO A 184 25.64 -0.93 -14.99
N PRO A 185 24.86 -0.02 -14.37
CA PRO A 185 25.34 0.77 -13.23
C PRO A 185 25.61 -0.07 -11.98
N VAL A 186 24.97 -1.24 -11.86
CA VAL A 186 25.15 -2.21 -10.77
C VAL A 186 24.98 -3.63 -11.32
N PRO A 187 25.58 -4.66 -10.68
CA PRO A 187 25.49 -6.07 -11.12
C PRO A 187 24.03 -6.62 -11.15
N ALA A 188 23.13 -6.02 -10.40
CA ALA A 188 21.71 -6.42 -10.37
C ALA A 188 20.94 -6.05 -11.66
N ILE A 189 21.51 -5.21 -12.53
CA ILE A 189 20.93 -4.81 -13.81
C ILE A 189 21.63 -5.51 -14.96
N THR A 190 20.86 -6.04 -15.89
CA THR A 190 21.34 -6.63 -17.15
C THR A 190 20.83 -5.79 -18.31
N ILE A 191 21.72 -5.35 -19.19
CA ILE A 191 21.41 -4.80 -20.51
C ILE A 191 21.48 -5.97 -21.49
N GLU A 192 20.31 -6.43 -21.99
CA GLU A 192 20.28 -7.53 -22.95
C GLU A 192 20.93 -7.12 -24.27
N ARG A 193 21.76 -7.98 -24.85
CA ARG A 193 22.50 -7.73 -26.09
C ARG A 193 22.25 -8.82 -27.12
N ASP A 194 22.24 -8.42 -28.37
CA ASP A 194 22.18 -9.35 -29.50
C ASP A 194 23.57 -10.01 -29.78
N ALA A 195 23.61 -10.88 -30.79
CA ALA A 195 24.81 -11.60 -31.16
C ALA A 195 25.96 -10.68 -31.65
N SER A 196 25.67 -9.46 -32.06
CA SER A 196 26.64 -8.43 -32.45
C SER A 196 27.15 -7.58 -31.28
N GLY A 197 26.58 -7.76 -30.08
CA GLY A 197 26.87 -6.99 -28.88
C GLY A 197 26.05 -5.71 -28.73
N GLU A 198 25.10 -5.44 -29.62
CA GLU A 198 24.23 -4.27 -29.54
C GLU A 198 23.11 -4.48 -28.50
N PRO A 199 22.74 -3.46 -27.71
CA PRO A 199 21.61 -3.53 -26.80
C PRO A 199 20.32 -3.88 -27.55
N THR A 200 19.58 -4.89 -27.08
CA THR A 200 18.27 -5.25 -27.68
C THR A 200 17.14 -4.28 -27.29
N GLY A 201 17.40 -3.38 -26.34
CA GLY A 201 16.41 -2.50 -25.75
C GLY A 201 15.72 -3.09 -24.52
N VAL A 202 16.00 -4.34 -24.18
CA VAL A 202 15.47 -5.02 -22.98
C VAL A 202 16.44 -4.83 -21.82
N PHE A 203 15.93 -4.32 -20.70
CA PHE A 203 16.63 -4.19 -19.44
C PHE A 203 15.96 -5.08 -18.41
N ALA A 204 16.74 -5.93 -17.74
CA ALA A 204 16.27 -6.79 -16.67
C ALA A 204 16.98 -6.44 -15.36
N GLU A 205 16.23 -6.15 -14.32
CA GLU A 205 16.78 -5.76 -13.02
C GLU A 205 16.25 -6.63 -11.88
N ARG A 206 17.16 -7.12 -11.03
CA ARG A 206 16.88 -7.96 -9.86
C ARG A 206 16.81 -7.13 -8.57
N THR A 207 16.18 -5.99 -8.66
CA THR A 207 15.96 -5.04 -7.58
C THR A 207 14.51 -5.08 -7.11
N LEU A 208 14.22 -4.57 -5.91
CA LEU A 208 12.84 -4.41 -5.45
C LEU A 208 12.18 -3.18 -6.06
N GLN A 209 12.97 -2.14 -6.34
CA GLN A 209 12.50 -0.89 -6.93
C GLN A 209 13.12 -0.72 -8.32
N PRO A 210 12.38 -0.18 -9.30
CA PRO A 210 12.94 0.13 -10.61
C PRO A 210 14.09 1.14 -10.52
N ILE A 211 15.29 0.73 -10.91
CA ILE A 211 16.48 1.61 -10.94
C ILE A 211 16.80 2.05 -12.38
N VAL A 212 16.48 1.23 -13.38
CA VAL A 212 16.75 1.56 -14.79
C VAL A 212 16.10 2.89 -15.19
N GLU A 213 14.84 3.13 -14.81
CA GLU A 213 14.15 4.39 -15.12
C GLU A 213 14.73 5.61 -14.37
N LEU A 214 15.45 5.38 -13.26
CA LEU A 214 16.07 6.43 -12.46
C LEU A 214 17.53 6.72 -12.87
N THR A 215 18.15 5.81 -13.59
CA THR A 215 19.57 5.88 -13.99
C THR A 215 19.75 5.89 -15.51
N LEU A 216 19.76 4.73 -16.14
CA LEU A 216 20.00 4.57 -17.58
C LEU A 216 18.96 5.32 -18.43
N MET A 217 17.69 5.26 -18.04
CA MET A 217 16.55 5.80 -18.77
C MET A 217 15.94 7.06 -18.11
N ARG A 218 16.69 7.77 -17.27
CA ARG A 218 16.17 8.98 -16.60
C ARG A 218 15.70 10.10 -17.54
N CYS A 219 16.07 10.04 -18.82
CA CYS A 219 15.63 10.97 -19.86
C CYS A 219 14.13 10.87 -20.19
N ILE A 220 13.44 9.78 -19.78
CA ILE A 220 11.99 9.65 -19.97
C ILE A 220 11.18 10.61 -19.10
N GLY A 221 11.80 11.17 -18.05
CA GLY A 221 11.12 11.94 -17.02
C GLY A 221 10.36 11.09 -16.02
N GLY A 222 9.89 11.74 -14.94
CA GLY A 222 9.13 11.12 -13.88
C GLY A 222 7.63 11.33 -14.00
N PHE A 223 6.91 10.80 -13.02
CA PHE A 223 5.51 11.17 -12.80
C PHE A 223 5.43 12.65 -12.42
N THR A 224 4.63 13.40 -13.15
CA THR A 224 4.40 14.82 -12.87
C THR A 224 3.51 14.97 -11.63
N HIS A 225 3.42 16.18 -11.10
CA HIS A 225 2.49 16.48 -10.01
C HIS A 225 1.03 16.20 -10.42
N GLU A 226 0.64 16.50 -11.66
CA GLU A 226 -0.72 16.21 -12.16
C GLU A 226 -0.95 14.70 -12.31
N ASP A 227 0.05 13.92 -12.74
CA ASP A 227 -0.02 12.45 -12.75
C ASP A 227 -0.30 11.90 -11.35
N ARG A 228 0.36 12.46 -10.32
CA ARG A 228 0.14 12.05 -8.92
C ARG A 228 -1.25 12.44 -8.42
N LEU A 229 -1.77 13.61 -8.78
CA LEU A 229 -3.14 14.01 -8.46
C LEU A 229 -4.17 13.07 -9.11
N GLN A 230 -3.98 12.76 -10.39
CA GLN A 230 -4.84 11.82 -11.12
C GLN A 230 -4.76 10.41 -10.52
N GLY A 231 -3.54 9.94 -10.24
CA GLY A 231 -3.31 8.65 -9.61
C GLY A 231 -4.00 8.54 -8.24
N LEU A 232 -3.87 9.56 -7.38
CA LEU A 232 -4.52 9.58 -6.06
C LEU A 232 -6.05 9.54 -6.17
N ARG A 233 -6.65 10.34 -7.07
CA ARG A 233 -8.12 10.29 -7.28
C ARG A 233 -8.57 8.89 -7.67
N ARG A 234 -7.85 8.27 -8.61
CA ARG A 234 -8.17 6.92 -9.05
C ARG A 234 -7.98 5.87 -7.95
N SER A 235 -6.91 6.00 -7.16
CA SER A 235 -6.69 5.13 -6.00
C SER A 235 -7.84 5.21 -5.00
N ILE A 236 -8.28 6.42 -4.66
CA ILE A 236 -9.38 6.66 -3.73
C ILE A 236 -10.65 5.93 -4.18
N GLU A 237 -10.99 6.02 -5.47
CA GLU A 237 -12.16 5.31 -6.03
C GLU A 237 -12.05 3.79 -5.87
N VAL A 238 -10.88 3.22 -6.20
CA VAL A 238 -10.62 1.78 -6.12
C VAL A 238 -10.73 1.28 -4.67
N TYR A 239 -10.15 2.01 -3.71
CA TYR A 239 -10.22 1.64 -2.30
C TYR A 239 -11.62 1.81 -1.72
N HIS A 240 -12.35 2.86 -2.10
CA HIS A 240 -13.74 3.04 -1.66
C HIS A 240 -14.67 1.94 -2.18
N ALA A 241 -14.43 1.42 -3.38
CA ALA A 241 -15.20 0.30 -3.94
C ALA A 241 -15.08 -0.99 -3.13
N THR A 242 -14.07 -1.10 -2.27
CA THR A 242 -13.86 -2.23 -1.36
C THR A 242 -14.23 -1.92 0.10
N GLY A 243 -14.78 -0.74 0.39
CA GLY A 243 -15.20 -0.34 1.74
C GLY A 243 -14.10 0.25 2.61
N THR A 244 -12.92 0.52 2.05
CA THR A 244 -11.82 1.17 2.76
C THR A 244 -12.09 2.67 2.87
N THR A 245 -11.96 3.21 4.09
CA THR A 245 -12.20 4.62 4.42
C THR A 245 -10.97 5.32 4.96
N SER A 246 -9.97 4.53 5.38
CA SER A 246 -8.71 5.04 5.92
C SER A 246 -7.54 4.21 5.45
N VAL A 247 -6.41 4.87 5.21
CA VAL A 247 -5.14 4.24 4.86
C VAL A 247 -4.03 4.74 5.77
N TYR A 248 -3.05 3.87 6.01
CA TYR A 248 -1.78 4.18 6.62
C TYR A 248 -0.68 3.94 5.59
N GLU A 249 0.00 5.01 5.15
CA GLU A 249 1.08 4.94 4.17
C GLU A 249 2.39 4.52 4.84
N GLY A 250 2.50 3.24 5.13
CA GLY A 250 3.49 2.69 6.05
C GLY A 250 4.93 2.65 5.54
N HIS A 251 5.20 2.86 4.24
CA HIS A 251 6.57 2.90 3.69
C HIS A 251 7.13 4.34 3.59
N GLY A 252 6.29 5.31 3.91
CA GLY A 252 6.61 6.71 3.83
C GLY A 252 6.27 7.36 2.49
N VAL A 253 6.02 8.66 2.56
CA VAL A 253 5.78 9.51 1.40
C VAL A 253 6.81 10.62 1.33
N ALA A 254 7.30 10.90 0.12
CA ALA A 254 8.19 12.00 -0.16
C ALA A 254 7.44 13.35 -0.22
N PRO A 255 8.11 14.50 -0.05
CA PRO A 255 7.48 15.82 -0.08
C PRO A 255 6.65 16.10 -1.34
N GLU A 256 7.08 15.67 -2.52
CA GLU A 256 6.33 15.87 -3.76
C GLU A 256 5.03 15.05 -3.81
N VAL A 257 4.99 13.90 -3.15
CA VAL A 257 3.77 13.10 -3.02
C VAL A 257 2.86 13.72 -1.96
N LEU A 258 3.43 14.15 -0.83
CA LEU A 258 2.70 14.88 0.21
C LEU A 258 2.01 16.12 -0.37
N ALA A 259 2.68 16.87 -1.27
CA ALA A 259 2.10 18.03 -1.93
C ALA A 259 0.81 17.69 -2.71
N ALA A 260 0.75 16.50 -3.34
CA ALA A 260 -0.45 16.04 -4.04
C ALA A 260 -1.59 15.72 -3.05
N TYR A 261 -1.32 15.05 -1.94
CA TYR A 261 -2.31 14.85 -0.86
C TYR A 261 -2.84 16.17 -0.31
N GLN A 262 -1.94 17.10 0.00
CA GLN A 262 -2.32 18.42 0.51
C GLN A 262 -3.20 19.21 -0.48
N GLN A 263 -2.90 19.12 -1.76
CA GLN A 263 -3.70 19.80 -2.78
C GLN A 263 -5.10 19.20 -2.91
N LEU A 264 -5.25 17.87 -2.89
CA LEU A 264 -6.57 17.23 -2.88
C LEU A 264 -7.34 17.59 -1.60
N HIS A 265 -6.67 17.58 -0.45
CA HIS A 265 -7.27 17.97 0.82
C HIS A 265 -7.78 19.43 0.79
N ALA A 266 -6.95 20.36 0.34
CA ALA A 266 -7.32 21.78 0.24
C ALA A 266 -8.47 22.04 -0.73
N ARG A 267 -8.68 21.18 -1.73
CA ARG A 267 -9.80 21.26 -2.67
C ARG A 267 -11.06 20.51 -2.19
N GLY A 268 -11.01 19.82 -1.05
CA GLY A 268 -12.09 18.95 -0.59
C GLY A 268 -12.27 17.68 -1.43
N GLU A 269 -11.26 17.30 -2.21
CA GLU A 269 -11.27 16.11 -3.07
C GLU A 269 -10.68 14.87 -2.39
N LEU A 270 -9.95 15.05 -1.28
CA LEU A 270 -9.42 13.93 -0.48
C LEU A 270 -10.55 13.36 0.39
N THR A 271 -11.19 12.30 -0.08
CA THR A 271 -12.27 11.60 0.64
C THR A 271 -11.80 10.37 1.41
N MET A 272 -10.53 9.99 1.26
CA MET A 272 -9.86 8.91 2.00
C MET A 272 -9.08 9.49 3.18
N ARG A 273 -9.35 9.03 4.40
CA ARG A 273 -8.54 9.44 5.55
C ARG A 273 -7.15 8.84 5.42
N SER A 274 -6.15 9.70 5.42
CA SER A 274 -4.77 9.36 5.11
C SER A 274 -3.84 9.71 6.27
N ASP A 275 -3.35 8.69 6.97
CA ASP A 275 -2.29 8.81 7.95
C ASP A 275 -0.96 8.53 7.23
N LEU A 276 -0.15 9.57 6.97
CA LEU A 276 1.06 9.49 6.18
C LEU A 276 2.29 9.37 7.06
N VAL A 277 3.24 8.53 6.65
CA VAL A 277 4.57 8.42 7.26
C VAL A 277 5.55 9.23 6.40
N PHE A 278 6.41 10.01 7.02
CA PHE A 278 7.40 10.80 6.29
C PHE A 278 8.55 9.93 5.80
N SER A 279 8.91 10.07 4.53
CA SER A 279 10.11 9.49 3.93
C SER A 279 11.21 10.53 3.87
N PRO A 280 12.25 10.47 4.74
CA PRO A 280 13.36 11.41 4.67
C PRO A 280 14.25 11.16 3.46
N SER A 281 14.92 12.21 2.97
CA SER A 281 16.06 12.12 2.06
C SER A 281 17.29 12.62 2.80
N TRP A 282 18.14 11.70 3.21
CA TRP A 282 19.32 12.02 4.00
C TRP A 282 20.42 12.69 3.20
N SER A 283 20.46 12.44 1.89
CA SER A 283 21.43 13.05 0.97
C SER A 283 21.23 14.56 0.74
N LEU A 284 20.03 15.08 1.02
CA LEU A 284 19.74 16.51 0.87
C LEU A 284 20.40 17.39 1.93
N VAL A 285 20.76 16.83 3.06
CA VAL A 285 21.27 17.56 4.23
C VAL A 285 22.48 16.84 4.84
N PRO A 286 23.52 16.56 4.05
CA PRO A 286 24.64 15.71 4.47
C PRO A 286 25.43 16.30 5.65
N ASP A 287 25.44 17.62 5.79
CA ASP A 287 26.23 18.35 6.79
C ASP A 287 25.44 18.67 8.07
N VAL A 288 24.15 18.31 8.15
CA VAL A 288 23.33 18.55 9.32
C VAL A 288 23.28 17.28 10.18
N PRO A 289 23.61 17.33 11.49
CA PRO A 289 23.45 16.17 12.36
C PRO A 289 22.00 15.67 12.38
N ILE A 290 21.81 14.35 12.30
CA ILE A 290 20.47 13.72 12.26
C ILE A 290 19.62 14.16 13.46
N ALA A 291 20.19 14.17 14.65
CA ALA A 291 19.49 14.61 15.86
C ALA A 291 18.94 16.03 15.71
N THR A 292 19.75 16.96 15.18
CA THR A 292 19.32 18.35 14.94
C THR A 292 18.17 18.45 13.95
N MET A 293 18.17 17.60 12.91
CA MET A 293 17.05 17.57 11.97
C MET A 293 15.79 17.05 12.61
N LEU A 294 15.89 15.97 13.36
CA LEU A 294 14.75 15.35 14.02
C LEU A 294 14.17 16.26 15.12
N ASP A 295 15.01 17.00 15.84
CA ASP A 295 14.55 18.05 16.78
C ASP A 295 13.69 19.11 16.07
N ARG A 296 14.05 19.50 14.84
CA ARG A 296 13.27 20.45 14.04
C ARG A 296 12.00 19.83 13.48
N TRP A 297 12.04 18.55 13.06
CA TRP A 297 10.88 17.87 12.48
C TRP A 297 9.85 17.45 13.54
N ALA A 298 10.26 17.31 14.79
CA ALA A 298 9.35 16.94 15.88
C ALA A 298 8.11 17.85 15.94
N GLY A 299 8.24 19.13 15.60
CA GLY A 299 7.11 20.06 15.59
C GLY A 299 5.93 19.68 14.68
N TRP A 300 6.13 18.76 13.71
CA TRP A 300 5.08 18.37 12.77
C TRP A 300 4.88 16.85 12.62
N ILE A 301 5.83 16.01 13.08
CA ILE A 301 5.70 14.54 12.97
C ILE A 301 5.65 13.82 14.33
N ALA A 302 5.85 14.50 15.44
CA ALA A 302 5.83 13.90 16.77
C ALA A 302 4.41 13.55 17.24
N GLY A 303 4.28 12.57 18.12
CA GLY A 303 3.02 12.11 18.68
C GLY A 303 2.07 11.60 17.59
N ARG A 304 0.87 12.19 17.51
CA ARG A 304 -0.08 11.94 16.43
C ARG A 304 0.26 12.70 15.12
N GLY A 305 1.26 13.56 15.13
CA GLY A 305 1.65 14.41 14.01
C GLY A 305 0.69 15.56 13.71
N LEU A 306 1.11 16.42 12.77
CA LEU A 306 0.32 17.58 12.30
C LEU A 306 -0.73 17.13 11.29
N GLY A 307 -1.92 17.71 11.37
CA GLY A 307 -3.01 17.48 10.46
C GLY A 307 -4.37 17.41 11.17
N ASP A 308 -5.36 16.94 10.46
CA ASP A 308 -6.73 16.75 10.95
C ASP A 308 -7.18 15.27 10.85
N ASP A 309 -8.48 15.01 10.93
CA ASP A 309 -9.03 13.66 10.82
C ASP A 309 -9.04 13.13 9.36
N MET A 310 -8.68 13.95 8.35
CA MET A 310 -8.65 13.55 6.95
C MET A 310 -7.23 13.35 6.43
N LEU A 311 -6.29 14.22 6.79
CA LEU A 311 -4.89 14.16 6.36
C LEU A 311 -3.96 14.45 7.54
N ARG A 312 -3.01 13.55 7.80
CA ARG A 312 -2.08 13.68 8.92
C ARG A 312 -0.73 13.09 8.59
N MET A 313 0.33 13.74 9.11
CA MET A 313 1.67 13.13 9.17
C MET A 313 1.82 12.33 10.46
N ALA A 314 2.07 11.02 10.36
CA ALA A 314 1.93 10.05 11.47
C ALA A 314 3.25 9.34 11.82
N GLY A 315 4.38 10.02 11.70
CA GLY A 315 5.72 9.49 12.04
C GLY A 315 6.70 9.50 10.88
N MET A 316 7.79 8.77 11.02
CA MET A 316 8.88 8.70 10.06
C MET A 316 9.26 7.26 9.74
N PHE A 317 9.57 6.99 8.49
CA PHE A 317 10.08 5.70 8.05
C PHE A 317 11.58 5.57 8.36
N CYS A 318 11.98 4.41 8.88
CA CYS A 318 13.36 4.08 9.18
C CYS A 318 13.69 2.68 8.65
N GLU A 319 14.80 2.56 7.92
CA GLU A 319 15.27 1.29 7.38
C GLU A 319 16.79 1.25 7.32
N VAL A 320 17.36 0.05 7.50
CA VAL A 320 18.81 -0.15 7.37
C VAL A 320 19.22 -0.23 5.90
N THR A 321 20.37 0.32 5.56
CA THR A 321 20.95 0.19 4.21
C THR A 321 21.31 -1.28 3.92
N ALA A 322 20.62 -1.87 2.94
CA ALA A 322 20.92 -3.22 2.46
C ALA A 322 22.07 -3.25 1.45
N ASN A 323 22.12 -2.24 0.55
CA ASN A 323 23.13 -2.11 -0.51
C ASN A 323 23.49 -0.63 -0.72
N ALA A 324 24.69 -0.25 -0.27
CA ALA A 324 25.16 1.14 -0.31
C ALA A 324 25.36 1.67 -1.75
N GLU A 325 25.71 0.81 -2.71
CA GLU A 325 25.91 1.21 -4.11
C GLU A 325 24.56 1.55 -4.79
N GLU A 326 23.58 0.68 -4.64
CA GLU A 326 22.22 0.94 -5.13
C GLU A 326 21.64 2.21 -4.51
N ASN A 327 21.82 2.42 -3.20
CA ASN A 327 21.34 3.62 -2.53
C ASN A 327 21.98 4.89 -3.08
N ARG A 328 23.29 4.88 -3.39
CA ARG A 328 23.94 6.04 -4.05
C ARG A 328 23.33 6.32 -5.43
N LEU A 329 23.06 5.28 -6.22
CA LEU A 329 22.43 5.43 -7.54
C LEU A 329 21.03 6.00 -7.43
N ARG A 330 20.25 5.51 -6.46
CA ARG A 330 18.90 6.01 -6.18
C ARG A 330 18.92 7.46 -5.69
N ALA A 331 19.83 7.79 -4.78
CA ALA A 331 20.01 9.17 -4.30
C ALA A 331 20.38 10.13 -5.43
N SER A 332 21.12 9.67 -6.44
CA SER A 332 21.45 10.49 -7.62
C SER A 332 20.25 10.87 -8.48
N ALA A 333 19.12 10.17 -8.30
CA ALA A 333 17.87 10.47 -9.00
C ALA A 333 17.01 11.54 -8.31
N HIS A 334 17.40 11.95 -7.09
CA HIS A 334 16.65 12.95 -6.32
C HIS A 334 16.42 14.25 -7.13
N PRO A 335 15.27 14.92 -7.03
CA PRO A 335 14.12 14.65 -6.12
C PRO A 335 13.10 13.63 -6.65
N TYR A 336 13.39 12.95 -7.74
CA TYR A 336 12.45 12.05 -8.38
C TYR A 336 12.32 10.71 -7.63
N THR A 337 11.10 10.31 -7.28
CA THR A 337 10.80 9.09 -6.54
C THR A 337 10.26 7.94 -7.40
N GLY A 338 10.08 8.14 -8.70
CA GLY A 338 9.52 7.14 -9.62
C GLY A 338 8.18 6.59 -9.15
N TRP A 339 7.99 5.29 -9.28
CA TRP A 339 6.81 4.59 -8.80
C TRP A 339 6.64 4.64 -7.29
N ALA A 340 7.76 4.63 -6.55
CA ALA A 340 7.77 4.35 -5.12
C ALA A 340 7.02 5.38 -4.28
N GLY A 341 7.02 6.64 -4.69
CA GLY A 341 6.44 7.72 -3.90
C GLY A 341 7.21 8.08 -2.64
N PHE A 342 8.29 7.37 -2.32
CA PHE A 342 9.21 7.63 -1.22
C PHE A 342 10.64 7.85 -1.72
N HIS A 343 11.49 8.45 -0.90
CA HIS A 343 12.90 8.65 -1.24
C HIS A 343 13.68 7.34 -1.11
N TYR A 344 14.43 6.99 -2.15
CA TYR A 344 15.24 5.78 -2.13
C TYR A 344 16.48 5.88 -1.22
N ASP A 345 16.90 7.08 -0.86
CA ASP A 345 17.98 7.38 0.08
C ASP A 345 17.50 7.56 1.53
N GLN A 346 16.28 7.11 1.84
CA GLN A 346 15.76 7.12 3.22
C GLN A 346 16.46 6.11 4.15
N GLN A 347 17.18 5.14 3.59
CA GLN A 347 17.91 4.14 4.34
C GLN A 347 19.21 4.69 4.94
N LEU A 348 19.61 4.17 6.10
CA LEU A 348 20.81 4.57 6.81
C LEU A 348 21.71 3.37 7.14
N PRO A 349 23.04 3.56 7.20
CA PRO A 349 23.94 2.58 7.81
C PRO A 349 23.55 2.31 9.28
N PRO A 350 23.87 1.11 9.83
CA PRO A 350 23.41 0.68 11.15
C PRO A 350 23.61 1.69 12.28
N ASP A 351 24.81 2.26 12.41
CA ASP A 351 25.10 3.21 13.49
C ASP A 351 24.30 4.53 13.36
N ARG A 352 24.16 5.03 12.13
CA ARG A 352 23.38 6.23 11.84
C ARG A 352 21.88 5.97 11.99
N LEU A 353 21.43 4.77 11.71
CA LEU A 353 20.05 4.36 11.94
C LEU A 353 19.71 4.33 13.43
N ILE A 354 20.61 3.78 14.27
CA ILE A 354 20.43 3.78 15.72
C ILE A 354 20.40 5.20 16.26
N GLU A 355 21.31 6.07 15.79
CA GLU A 355 21.31 7.51 16.12
C GLU A 355 19.94 8.16 15.79
N ALA A 356 19.42 7.91 14.59
CA ALA A 356 18.12 8.42 14.15
C ALA A 356 16.97 7.89 15.02
N MET A 357 16.95 6.60 15.30
CA MET A 357 15.93 5.97 16.15
C MET A 357 15.96 6.52 17.58
N VAL A 358 17.14 6.72 18.17
CA VAL A 358 17.28 7.33 19.50
C VAL A 358 16.75 8.76 19.49
N ALA A 359 17.08 9.55 18.48
CA ALA A 359 16.58 10.91 18.34
C ALA A 359 15.06 10.94 18.13
N CYS A 360 14.50 9.99 17.35
CA CYS A 360 13.05 9.82 17.23
C CYS A 360 12.40 9.53 18.58
N ALA A 361 12.98 8.61 19.36
CA ALA A 361 12.44 8.26 20.68
C ALA A 361 12.44 9.47 21.64
N ARG A 362 13.51 10.27 21.67
CA ARG A 362 13.62 11.49 22.49
C ARG A 362 12.59 12.55 22.11
N ASN A 363 12.30 12.68 20.84
CA ASN A 363 11.40 13.69 20.29
C ASN A 363 9.95 13.20 20.12
N ASP A 364 9.60 12.05 20.68
CA ASP A 364 8.28 11.42 20.50
C ASP A 364 7.86 11.22 19.04
N ILE A 365 8.85 11.05 18.14
CA ILE A 365 8.62 10.74 16.75
C ILE A 365 8.41 9.24 16.61
N ARG A 366 7.30 8.86 16.02
CA ARG A 366 6.96 7.48 15.78
C ARG A 366 7.79 6.91 14.64
N VAL A 367 8.47 5.79 14.88
CA VAL A 367 9.21 5.07 13.86
C VAL A 367 8.31 4.00 13.24
N VAL A 368 8.33 3.95 11.91
CA VAL A 368 7.74 2.88 11.11
C VAL A 368 8.87 2.17 10.37
N THR A 369 8.86 0.85 10.42
CA THR A 369 9.90 0.04 9.80
C THR A 369 9.34 -1.29 9.29
N LEU A 370 10.16 -2.03 8.53
CA LEU A 370 9.77 -3.28 7.88
C LEU A 370 10.60 -4.44 8.41
N THR A 371 9.99 -5.61 8.47
CA THR A 371 10.60 -6.91 8.70
C THR A 371 11.32 -7.10 10.05
N MET A 372 11.48 -8.35 10.43
CA MET A 372 12.18 -8.72 11.67
C MET A 372 13.68 -8.38 11.68
N GLU A 373 14.26 -8.07 10.53
CA GLU A 373 15.66 -7.66 10.40
C GLU A 373 15.95 -6.35 11.14
N MET A 374 14.92 -5.53 11.35
CA MET A 374 15.04 -4.26 12.07
C MET A 374 15.10 -4.41 13.61
N MET A 375 14.72 -5.58 14.15
CA MET A 375 14.66 -5.79 15.61
C MET A 375 15.98 -5.49 16.34
N PRO A 376 17.17 -5.91 15.88
CA PRO A 376 18.42 -5.58 16.57
C PRO A 376 18.66 -4.07 16.72
N HIS A 377 18.26 -3.27 15.71
CA HIS A 377 18.43 -1.81 15.70
C HIS A 377 17.41 -1.13 16.62
N ILE A 378 16.16 -1.60 16.63
CA ILE A 378 15.11 -1.14 17.54
C ILE A 378 15.55 -1.38 19.00
N GLU A 379 16.05 -2.58 19.30
CA GLU A 379 16.54 -2.92 20.64
C GLU A 379 17.76 -2.12 21.05
N ALA A 380 18.68 -1.86 20.11
CA ALA A 380 19.83 -1.02 20.37
C ALA A 380 19.39 0.41 20.72
N ALA A 381 18.43 0.97 20.00
CA ALA A 381 17.84 2.28 20.30
C ALA A 381 17.13 2.28 21.66
N ASN A 382 16.30 1.23 21.93
CA ASN A 382 15.56 1.10 23.19
C ASN A 382 16.46 1.01 24.44
N ARG A 383 17.66 0.44 24.33
CA ARG A 383 18.63 0.43 25.43
C ARG A 383 19.14 1.82 25.81
N ILE A 384 19.13 2.76 24.86
CA ILE A 384 19.58 4.14 25.05
C ILE A 384 18.40 5.03 25.45
N GLU A 385 17.28 4.90 24.77
CA GLU A 385 16.07 5.67 24.98
C GLU A 385 14.84 4.75 24.91
N PRO A 386 14.09 4.53 26.00
CA PRO A 386 12.95 3.61 26.05
C PRO A 386 11.84 3.98 25.07
N ILE A 387 11.28 2.94 24.37
CA ILE A 387 10.26 3.14 23.33
C ILE A 387 8.90 2.49 23.63
N ARG A 388 8.75 1.80 24.76
CA ARG A 388 7.57 0.94 25.06
C ARG A 388 6.23 1.65 24.83
N ASP A 389 6.12 2.93 25.16
CA ASP A 389 4.88 3.70 25.07
C ASP A 389 4.76 4.49 23.75
N LYS A 390 5.71 4.32 22.82
CA LYS A 390 5.77 5.09 21.57
C LYS A 390 4.94 4.47 20.43
N ARG A 391 4.46 3.22 20.59
CA ARG A 391 3.73 2.47 19.56
C ARG A 391 4.45 2.48 18.21
N TRP A 392 5.75 2.23 18.20
CA TRP A 392 6.48 2.09 16.94
C TRP A 392 5.91 0.93 16.14
N VAL A 393 5.95 1.04 14.81
CA VAL A 393 5.32 0.09 13.91
C VAL A 393 6.37 -0.82 13.28
N LEU A 394 6.15 -2.13 13.41
CA LEU A 394 6.90 -3.16 12.70
C LEU A 394 5.98 -3.81 11.68
N SER A 395 6.20 -3.49 10.41
CA SER A 395 5.38 -3.99 9.30
C SER A 395 6.00 -5.23 8.63
N HIS A 396 5.27 -5.86 7.72
CA HIS A 396 5.72 -6.98 6.91
C HIS A 396 6.13 -8.22 7.72
N ILE A 397 5.33 -8.58 8.71
CA ILE A 397 5.55 -9.80 9.48
C ILE A 397 5.19 -11.02 8.64
N GLY A 398 6.20 -11.81 8.26
CA GLY A 398 6.01 -13.07 7.53
C GLY A 398 6.28 -14.29 8.39
N ILE A 399 7.39 -14.32 9.11
CA ILE A 399 7.80 -15.40 10.03
C ILE A 399 8.20 -14.77 11.37
N MET A 400 7.70 -15.32 12.47
CA MET A 400 8.04 -14.85 13.81
C MET A 400 7.89 -16.00 14.82
N ASN A 401 8.95 -16.29 15.55
CA ASN A 401 8.95 -17.28 16.62
C ASN A 401 8.52 -16.69 17.97
N ASP A 402 8.34 -17.54 18.99
CA ASP A 402 7.82 -17.13 20.30
C ASP A 402 8.73 -16.14 21.04
N ASP A 403 10.06 -16.26 20.92
CA ASP A 403 11.00 -15.28 21.48
C ASP A 403 10.83 -13.90 20.82
N GLN A 404 10.71 -13.87 19.50
CA GLN A 404 10.47 -12.64 18.75
C GLN A 404 9.12 -11.99 19.11
N ILE A 405 8.07 -12.80 19.30
CA ILE A 405 6.75 -12.32 19.76
C ILE A 405 6.88 -11.68 21.14
N ALA A 406 7.58 -12.33 22.07
CA ALA A 406 7.81 -11.78 23.41
C ALA A 406 8.55 -10.43 23.36
N ARG A 407 9.59 -10.33 22.54
CA ARG A 407 10.37 -9.09 22.35
C ARG A 407 9.52 -7.96 21.75
N VAL A 408 8.71 -8.25 20.72
CA VAL A 408 7.77 -7.29 20.13
C VAL A 408 6.78 -6.75 21.16
N ARG A 409 6.21 -7.65 21.99
CA ARG A 409 5.30 -7.30 23.10
C ARG A 409 6.02 -6.40 24.13
N ASP A 410 7.21 -6.80 24.57
CA ASP A 410 7.95 -6.11 25.65
C ASP A 410 8.42 -4.71 25.22
N LEU A 411 8.68 -4.52 23.93
CA LEU A 411 8.98 -3.23 23.31
C LEU A 411 7.73 -2.37 23.05
N GLY A 412 6.52 -2.91 23.22
CA GLY A 412 5.27 -2.19 22.94
C GLY A 412 5.05 -1.88 21.44
N LEU A 413 5.63 -2.69 20.54
CA LEU A 413 5.47 -2.48 19.10
C LEU A 413 4.05 -2.83 18.64
N VAL A 414 3.59 -2.10 17.63
CA VAL A 414 2.37 -2.41 16.88
C VAL A 414 2.78 -3.07 15.57
N THR A 415 2.04 -4.08 15.14
CA THR A 415 2.40 -4.80 13.91
C THR A 415 1.39 -4.53 12.79
N SER A 416 1.87 -4.48 11.55
CA SER A 416 1.01 -4.61 10.38
C SER A 416 1.50 -5.73 9.47
N THR A 417 0.58 -6.38 8.75
CA THR A 417 0.94 -7.57 8.00
C THR A 417 0.03 -7.84 6.82
N ASN A 418 0.64 -8.39 5.78
CA ASN A 418 0.04 -8.69 4.49
C ASN A 418 -0.16 -10.21 4.36
N SER A 419 -1.21 -10.74 4.99
CA SER A 419 -1.51 -12.18 4.95
C SER A 419 -1.72 -12.70 3.52
N ASN A 420 -2.26 -11.87 2.62
CA ASN A 420 -2.36 -12.16 1.19
C ASN A 420 -1.01 -12.45 0.52
N ARG A 421 0.07 -11.79 0.95
CA ARG A 421 1.42 -12.03 0.43
C ARG A 421 2.06 -13.24 1.09
N TYR A 422 2.02 -13.31 2.42
CA TYR A 422 2.81 -14.29 3.18
C TYR A 422 2.15 -15.66 3.29
N ILE A 423 0.83 -15.75 3.14
CA ILE A 423 0.11 -17.02 3.12
C ILE A 423 -0.27 -17.39 1.70
N TYR A 424 -1.07 -16.55 1.02
CA TYR A 424 -1.62 -16.88 -0.29
C TYR A 424 -0.54 -17.02 -1.37
N ARG A 425 0.39 -16.07 -1.44
CA ARG A 425 1.42 -16.06 -2.50
C ARG A 425 2.68 -16.86 -2.16
N SER A 426 3.03 -16.97 -0.88
CA SER A 426 4.33 -17.49 -0.45
C SER A 426 4.27 -18.54 0.66
N GLY A 427 3.07 -18.97 1.06
CA GLY A 427 2.87 -19.88 2.20
C GLY A 427 3.63 -21.19 2.07
N SER A 428 3.53 -21.85 0.93
CA SER A 428 4.26 -23.10 0.66
C SER A 428 5.78 -22.91 0.63
N ASN A 429 6.28 -21.74 0.20
CA ASN A 429 7.71 -21.43 0.22
C ASN A 429 8.21 -21.21 1.65
N PHE A 430 7.44 -20.49 2.47
CA PHE A 430 7.77 -20.32 3.88
C PHE A 430 7.73 -21.66 4.63
N LEU A 431 6.76 -22.53 4.34
CA LEU A 431 6.69 -23.85 4.92
C LEU A 431 7.94 -24.68 4.58
N LYS A 432 8.42 -24.64 3.33
CA LYS A 432 9.68 -25.27 2.94
C LYS A 432 10.89 -24.67 3.69
N GLN A 433 10.88 -23.38 3.95
CA GLN A 433 11.97 -22.68 4.63
C GLN A 433 12.05 -23.04 6.11
N VAL A 434 10.91 -23.06 6.84
CA VAL A 434 10.89 -23.29 8.28
C VAL A 434 10.69 -24.76 8.66
N GLY A 435 10.08 -25.57 7.78
CA GLY A 435 9.68 -26.95 8.01
C GLY A 435 8.38 -27.08 8.78
N GLU A 436 7.73 -28.26 8.69
CA GLU A 436 6.44 -28.53 9.34
C GLU A 436 6.46 -28.31 10.86
N ALA A 437 7.56 -28.64 11.52
CA ALA A 437 7.70 -28.49 12.97
C ALA A 437 7.66 -27.04 13.46
N ARG A 438 7.85 -26.07 12.56
CA ARG A 438 7.83 -24.63 12.86
C ARG A 438 6.82 -23.88 11.98
N ALA A 439 5.86 -24.58 11.42
CA ALA A 439 4.83 -23.99 10.56
C ALA A 439 4.04 -22.89 11.29
N ASP A 440 3.85 -23.04 12.61
CA ASP A 440 3.16 -22.10 13.49
C ASP A 440 3.87 -20.73 13.66
N GLU A 441 5.10 -20.59 13.16
CA GLU A 441 5.82 -19.30 13.06
C GLU A 441 5.44 -18.49 11.80
N ILE A 442 4.77 -19.13 10.82
CA ILE A 442 4.35 -18.46 9.59
C ILE A 442 3.09 -17.64 9.87
N MET A 443 3.23 -16.30 9.75
CA MET A 443 2.11 -15.39 10.04
C MET A 443 1.37 -15.79 11.33
N PRO A 444 2.00 -15.69 12.51
CA PRO A 444 1.49 -16.28 13.75
C PRO A 444 0.36 -15.44 14.37
N MET A 445 -0.74 -15.25 13.62
CA MET A 445 -1.85 -14.37 14.00
C MET A 445 -2.50 -14.73 15.33
N ALA A 446 -2.69 -16.03 15.59
CA ALA A 446 -3.27 -16.48 16.86
C ALA A 446 -2.32 -16.21 18.04
N LYS A 447 -1.01 -16.50 17.87
CA LYS A 447 0.00 -16.22 18.91
C LYS A 447 0.14 -14.72 19.20
N LEU A 448 0.12 -13.87 18.15
CA LEU A 448 0.17 -12.42 18.33
C LEU A 448 -1.05 -11.90 19.10
N ARG A 449 -2.26 -12.36 18.75
CA ARG A 449 -3.49 -12.05 19.48
C ARG A 449 -3.39 -12.47 20.94
N ASP A 450 -2.96 -13.72 21.20
CA ASP A 450 -2.88 -14.29 22.55
C ASP A 450 -1.80 -13.60 23.40
N ALA A 451 -0.76 -13.05 22.76
CA ALA A 451 0.24 -12.19 23.39
C ALA A 451 -0.26 -10.75 23.64
N GLY A 452 -1.46 -10.39 23.19
CA GLY A 452 -2.05 -9.05 23.33
C GLY A 452 -1.47 -8.02 22.35
N ILE A 453 -0.72 -8.46 21.33
CA ILE A 453 -0.16 -7.58 20.30
C ILE A 453 -1.23 -7.19 19.29
N LYS A 454 -1.38 -5.89 19.03
CA LYS A 454 -2.30 -5.41 18.01
C LYS A 454 -1.70 -5.61 16.62
N VAL A 455 -2.50 -6.24 15.75
CA VAL A 455 -2.13 -6.51 14.36
C VAL A 455 -3.10 -5.79 13.44
N SER A 456 -2.63 -4.87 12.64
CA SER A 456 -3.44 -4.30 11.55
C SER A 456 -3.24 -5.11 10.28
N LEU A 457 -4.32 -5.56 9.66
CA LEU A 457 -4.24 -6.13 8.32
C LEU A 457 -3.91 -5.04 7.31
N ALA A 458 -3.20 -5.44 6.26
CA ALA A 458 -2.71 -4.56 5.23
C ALA A 458 -2.79 -5.21 3.86
N THR A 459 -3.00 -4.41 2.82
CA THR A 459 -3.11 -4.90 1.45
C THR A 459 -1.79 -4.90 0.70
N ASP A 460 -0.95 -3.88 0.94
CA ASP A 460 0.23 -3.62 0.10
C ASP A 460 -0.13 -3.51 -1.40
N ASN A 461 -1.39 -3.13 -1.70
CA ASN A 461 -2.01 -3.04 -3.03
C ASN A 461 -2.07 -4.37 -3.84
N VAL A 462 -2.00 -5.52 -3.18
CA VAL A 462 -1.91 -6.81 -3.91
C VAL A 462 -2.84 -7.89 -3.33
N PRO A 463 -4.15 -7.79 -3.60
CA PRO A 463 -4.93 -6.70 -4.18
C PRO A 463 -5.28 -5.61 -3.16
N THR A 464 -5.91 -4.52 -3.60
CA THR A 464 -6.33 -3.38 -2.76
C THR A 464 -7.49 -3.68 -1.79
N SER A 465 -8.20 -4.79 -1.97
CA SER A 465 -9.29 -5.20 -1.07
C SER A 465 -8.76 -5.80 0.22
N LEU A 466 -9.10 -5.18 1.37
CA LEU A 466 -8.82 -5.74 2.70
C LEU A 466 -9.58 -7.04 2.97
N PHE A 467 -10.62 -7.37 2.23
CA PHE A 467 -11.29 -8.66 2.37
C PHE A 467 -10.42 -9.83 1.94
N HIS A 468 -9.43 -9.60 1.08
CA HIS A 468 -8.46 -10.61 0.71
C HIS A 468 -7.54 -11.00 1.90
N PRO A 469 -6.86 -10.08 2.60
CA PRO A 469 -6.12 -10.43 3.82
C PRO A 469 -7.03 -10.88 4.98
N VAL A 470 -8.28 -10.38 5.09
CA VAL A 470 -9.28 -10.91 6.06
C VAL A 470 -9.55 -12.40 5.79
N TRP A 471 -9.83 -12.75 4.53
CA TRP A 471 -10.01 -14.15 4.14
C TRP A 471 -8.78 -14.99 4.46
N GLN A 472 -7.58 -14.50 4.16
CA GLN A 472 -6.34 -15.23 4.41
C GLN A 472 -6.06 -15.42 5.91
N ALA A 473 -6.42 -14.47 6.76
CA ALA A 473 -6.30 -14.64 8.21
C ALA A 473 -7.22 -15.77 8.76
N VAL A 474 -8.35 -16.03 8.07
CA VAL A 474 -9.33 -17.07 8.41
C VAL A 474 -9.02 -18.39 7.70
N ALA A 475 -8.86 -18.40 6.38
CA ALA A 475 -8.75 -19.59 5.54
C ALA A 475 -7.33 -20.16 5.46
N ARG A 476 -6.32 -19.28 5.44
CA ARG A 476 -4.89 -19.61 5.36
C ARG A 476 -4.50 -20.51 4.17
N LYS A 477 -5.10 -20.27 3.01
CA LYS A 477 -4.89 -21.09 1.81
C LYS A 477 -3.74 -20.56 0.96
N ASP A 478 -2.80 -21.43 0.62
CA ASP A 478 -1.77 -21.16 -0.39
C ASP A 478 -2.38 -21.23 -1.79
N ARG A 479 -2.04 -20.27 -2.64
CA ARG A 479 -2.61 -20.12 -3.99
C ARG A 479 -2.27 -21.30 -4.90
N ASP A 480 -1.01 -21.73 -4.89
CA ASP A 480 -0.47 -22.66 -5.90
C ASP A 480 -0.79 -24.11 -5.55
N THR A 481 -0.88 -24.41 -4.27
CA THR A 481 -1.13 -25.77 -3.79
C THR A 481 -2.54 -25.99 -3.23
N GLY A 482 -3.26 -24.92 -2.89
CA GLY A 482 -4.52 -24.98 -2.14
C GLY A 482 -4.36 -25.47 -0.69
N ALA A 483 -3.13 -25.74 -0.24
CA ALA A 483 -2.86 -26.21 1.11
C ALA A 483 -3.18 -25.14 2.16
N VAL A 484 -3.66 -25.58 3.32
CA VAL A 484 -3.85 -24.70 4.47
C VAL A 484 -2.54 -24.64 5.25
N ILE A 485 -1.98 -23.44 5.36
CA ILE A 485 -0.69 -23.18 6.01
C ILE A 485 -0.91 -22.86 7.50
N ALA A 486 -0.34 -23.65 8.40
CA ALA A 486 -0.41 -23.46 9.85
C ALA A 486 -1.86 -23.20 10.34
N PRO A 487 -2.78 -24.18 10.24
CA PRO A 487 -4.21 -23.99 10.53
C PRO A 487 -4.48 -23.54 11.96
N GLU A 488 -3.61 -23.82 12.92
CA GLU A 488 -3.67 -23.39 14.32
C GLU A 488 -3.47 -21.87 14.49
N GLN A 489 -2.94 -21.20 13.48
CA GLN A 489 -2.78 -19.75 13.44
C GLN A 489 -3.98 -19.02 12.81
N ARG A 490 -5.08 -19.71 12.51
CA ARG A 490 -6.34 -19.11 12.09
C ARG A 490 -6.88 -18.19 13.18
N VAL A 491 -7.50 -17.10 12.78
CA VAL A 491 -8.29 -16.25 13.67
C VAL A 491 -9.77 -16.33 13.29
N SER A 492 -10.65 -15.95 14.21
CA SER A 492 -12.08 -15.86 13.90
C SER A 492 -12.36 -14.75 12.87
N ARG A 493 -13.49 -14.84 12.17
CA ARG A 493 -13.94 -13.78 11.24
C ARG A 493 -14.07 -12.43 11.95
N MET A 494 -14.55 -12.43 13.20
CA MET A 494 -14.66 -11.23 14.01
C MET A 494 -13.29 -10.65 14.35
N ASP A 495 -12.30 -11.49 14.72
CA ASP A 495 -10.93 -11.02 14.95
C ASP A 495 -10.30 -10.46 13.67
N ALA A 496 -10.48 -11.12 12.52
CA ALA A 496 -9.98 -10.64 11.24
C ALA A 496 -10.61 -9.29 10.87
N LEU A 497 -11.91 -9.09 11.13
CA LEU A 497 -12.56 -7.79 10.94
C LEU A 497 -12.02 -6.73 11.92
N ARG A 498 -11.74 -7.09 13.18
CA ARG A 498 -11.08 -6.19 14.14
C ARG A 498 -9.70 -5.77 13.64
N ASN A 499 -8.92 -6.70 13.10
CA ASN A 499 -7.61 -6.42 12.53
C ASN A 499 -7.69 -5.49 11.29
N ALA A 500 -8.80 -5.48 10.55
CA ALA A 500 -9.04 -4.62 9.40
C ALA A 500 -9.76 -3.30 9.76
N THR A 501 -10.06 -3.04 11.03
CA THR A 501 -10.82 -1.87 11.48
C THR A 501 -10.20 -1.25 12.75
N ILE A 502 -10.61 -1.69 13.95
CA ILE A 502 -10.18 -1.06 15.21
C ILE A 502 -8.68 -1.21 15.50
N ASP A 503 -8.04 -2.31 15.09
CA ASP A 503 -6.60 -2.48 15.26
C ASP A 503 -5.83 -1.61 14.25
N GLY A 504 -6.36 -1.35 13.06
CA GLY A 504 -5.86 -0.33 12.13
C GLY A 504 -5.98 1.09 12.70
N ALA A 505 -7.11 1.37 13.39
CA ALA A 505 -7.26 2.64 14.11
C ALA A 505 -6.26 2.76 15.27
N TYR A 506 -6.00 1.68 16.00
CA TYR A 506 -4.98 1.64 17.05
C TYR A 506 -3.56 1.85 16.48
N LEU A 507 -3.26 1.24 15.33
CA LEU A 507 -2.02 1.47 14.61
C LEU A 507 -1.83 2.95 14.26
N SER A 508 -2.86 3.67 13.86
CA SER A 508 -2.80 5.09 13.54
C SER A 508 -3.04 6.02 14.75
N MET A 509 -3.03 5.52 16.00
CA MET A 509 -3.33 6.26 17.24
C MET A 509 -4.69 6.99 17.19
N ASN A 510 -5.69 6.38 16.58
CA ASN A 510 -6.98 7.01 16.33
C ASN A 510 -8.18 6.13 16.73
N GLU A 511 -7.95 5.12 17.56
CA GLU A 511 -8.96 4.17 18.03
C GLU A 511 -10.09 4.81 18.85
N ALA A 512 -9.84 5.96 19.43
CA ALA A 512 -10.88 6.75 20.12
C ALA A 512 -11.86 7.41 19.15
N ASN A 513 -11.46 7.64 17.89
CA ASN A 513 -12.24 8.38 16.91
C ASN A 513 -12.81 7.51 15.77
N LYS A 514 -12.19 6.38 15.42
CA LYS A 514 -12.59 5.54 14.27
C LYS A 514 -12.38 4.05 14.55
N GLY A 515 -12.78 3.18 13.63
CA GLY A 515 -12.54 1.74 13.64
C GLY A 515 -13.66 0.90 14.28
N SER A 516 -14.71 1.53 14.81
CA SER A 516 -15.94 0.86 15.27
C SER A 516 -17.14 1.78 15.13
N ILE A 517 -18.36 1.21 15.06
CA ILE A 517 -19.61 1.96 15.03
C ILE A 517 -20.05 2.17 16.48
N GLU A 518 -19.60 3.27 17.05
CA GLU A 518 -19.89 3.68 18.43
C GLU A 518 -20.20 5.17 18.49
N VAL A 519 -21.09 5.57 19.42
CA VAL A 519 -21.45 6.97 19.63
C VAL A 519 -20.21 7.82 19.90
N GLY A 520 -20.09 8.95 19.21
CA GLY A 520 -18.98 9.89 19.28
C GLY A 520 -17.87 9.65 18.26
N LYS A 521 -17.76 8.45 17.68
CA LYS A 521 -16.78 8.16 16.63
C LYS A 521 -17.20 8.70 15.27
N LEU A 522 -16.23 8.84 14.38
CA LEU A 522 -16.42 9.29 13.01
C LEU A 522 -17.37 8.36 12.25
N GLY A 523 -18.28 8.93 11.50
CA GLY A 523 -19.35 8.27 10.76
C GLY A 523 -18.85 7.60 9.48
N ASP A 524 -17.88 6.71 9.62
CA ASP A 524 -17.26 5.96 8.54
C ASP A 524 -17.78 4.51 8.54
N PHE A 525 -18.37 4.07 7.43
CA PHE A 525 -18.91 2.72 7.32
C PHE A 525 -18.97 2.22 5.86
N ALA A 526 -19.06 0.90 5.70
CA ALA A 526 -19.33 0.27 4.42
C ALA A 526 -20.54 -0.66 4.51
N VAL A 527 -21.45 -0.55 3.53
CA VAL A 527 -22.51 -1.53 3.29
C VAL A 527 -21.97 -2.56 2.30
N LEU A 528 -22.02 -3.83 2.67
CA LEU A 528 -21.33 -4.89 1.93
C LEU A 528 -22.27 -5.69 1.03
N SER A 529 -21.69 -6.29 -0.01
CA SER A 529 -22.37 -7.20 -0.96
C SER A 529 -22.88 -8.48 -0.31
N ALA A 530 -22.25 -8.94 0.80
CA ALA A 530 -22.74 -10.03 1.64
C ALA A 530 -22.26 -9.89 3.09
N ASP A 531 -22.79 -10.72 3.99
CA ASP A 531 -22.43 -10.71 5.41
C ASP A 531 -21.09 -11.45 5.63
N PRO A 532 -20.01 -10.75 6.05
CA PRO A 532 -18.70 -11.35 6.25
C PRO A 532 -18.65 -12.40 7.36
N LEU A 533 -19.62 -12.38 8.28
CA LEU A 533 -19.70 -13.35 9.38
C LEU A 533 -20.36 -14.67 8.98
N SER A 534 -21.14 -14.70 7.88
CA SER A 534 -21.95 -15.86 7.51
C SER A 534 -21.81 -16.33 6.05
N CYS A 535 -21.20 -15.56 5.14
CA CYS A 535 -20.95 -15.99 3.76
C CYS A 535 -20.04 -17.23 3.74
N ALA A 536 -19.97 -17.93 2.58
CA ALA A 536 -19.01 -19.03 2.44
C ALA A 536 -17.57 -18.53 2.67
N GLU A 537 -16.69 -19.41 3.19
CA GLU A 537 -15.33 -18.99 3.58
C GLU A 537 -14.56 -18.38 2.39
N ASP A 538 -14.66 -19.03 1.23
CA ASP A 538 -13.94 -18.58 0.04
C ASP A 538 -14.56 -17.34 -0.64
N ASP A 539 -15.80 -16.98 -0.31
CA ASP A 539 -16.46 -15.77 -0.81
C ASP A 539 -16.01 -14.51 -0.04
N LEU A 540 -15.38 -14.69 1.15
CA LEU A 540 -14.90 -13.55 1.94
C LEU A 540 -13.97 -12.62 1.15
N LYS A 541 -13.07 -13.17 0.31
CA LYS A 541 -12.11 -12.40 -0.49
C LYS A 541 -12.77 -11.57 -1.60
N ASP A 542 -13.97 -11.96 -2.02
CA ASP A 542 -14.70 -11.37 -3.13
C ASP A 542 -15.74 -10.34 -2.67
N LEU A 543 -15.82 -10.09 -1.35
CA LEU A 543 -16.70 -9.04 -0.82
C LEU A 543 -16.28 -7.67 -1.33
N SER A 544 -17.29 -6.86 -1.65
CA SER A 544 -17.14 -5.47 -2.07
C SER A 544 -18.11 -4.56 -1.34
N ALA A 545 -17.93 -3.26 -1.44
CA ALA A 545 -18.88 -2.31 -0.91
C ALA A 545 -19.96 -1.99 -1.96
N GLU A 546 -21.21 -1.98 -1.56
CA GLU A 546 -22.30 -1.37 -2.32
C GLU A 546 -22.40 0.14 -2.03
N ILE A 547 -22.08 0.53 -0.80
CA ILE A 547 -22.02 1.93 -0.38
C ILE A 547 -20.83 2.08 0.58
N THR A 548 -20.00 3.10 0.36
CA THR A 548 -18.98 3.52 1.32
C THR A 548 -19.26 4.97 1.75
N VAL A 549 -19.17 5.20 3.04
CA VAL A 549 -19.44 6.50 3.67
C VAL A 549 -18.25 6.93 4.51
N VAL A 550 -17.84 8.18 4.37
CA VAL A 550 -16.77 8.81 5.17
C VAL A 550 -17.33 10.09 5.79
N GLY A 551 -17.28 10.19 7.12
CA GLY A 551 -17.79 11.35 7.85
C GLY A 551 -19.27 11.63 7.57
N GLY A 552 -20.10 10.59 7.35
CA GLY A 552 -21.51 10.74 7.01
C GLY A 552 -21.80 11.08 5.54
N HIS A 553 -20.77 11.25 4.70
CA HIS A 553 -20.92 11.52 3.26
C HIS A 553 -20.73 10.24 2.43
N VAL A 554 -21.67 9.98 1.52
CA VAL A 554 -21.53 8.86 0.57
C VAL A 554 -20.42 9.20 -0.42
N VAL A 555 -19.30 8.46 -0.35
CA VAL A 555 -18.12 8.63 -1.22
C VAL A 555 -18.05 7.59 -2.33
N TYR A 556 -18.77 6.49 -2.19
CA TYR A 556 -18.89 5.46 -3.22
C TYR A 556 -20.30 4.84 -3.16
N ARG A 557 -20.85 4.58 -4.32
CA ARG A 557 -22.06 3.79 -4.51
C ARG A 557 -21.92 2.94 -5.76
N GLN A 558 -22.05 1.64 -5.61
CA GLN A 558 -22.05 0.72 -6.75
C GLN A 558 -23.21 1.08 -7.69
N THR A 559 -22.89 1.30 -8.95
CA THR A 559 -23.91 1.45 -10.01
C THR A 559 -24.50 0.09 -10.32
N ALA A 560 -25.86 0.01 -10.43
CA ALA A 560 -26.59 -1.22 -10.73
C ALA A 560 -26.26 -1.76 -12.12
#